data_5942484e475652fa824447629f941a29
#
_entry.id   5942484e475652fa824447629f941a29
#
_cell.length_a   1.000
_cell.length_b   1.000
_cell.length_c   1.000
_cell.angle_alpha   90.00
_cell.angle_beta   90.00
_cell.angle_gamma   90.00
#
_symmetry.space_group_name_H-M   'P 1'
#
loop_
_entity.id
_entity.type
_entity.pdbx_description
1 polymer ?
#
loop_
_entity_poly.entity_id
_entity_poly.type
_entity_poly.pdbx_seq_one_letter_code
_entity_poly.pdbx_strand_id
1 'polypeptide(L)'
;GETFKALDNKKYKLKKDMCVISDKSGVLGLGGIIGGTTTSTELNTKNILLEAAYFSSSSIRKTARTLNINTDAKYRFERGIDPNSIKEGLELATEMILKICGGQASKFQITGKTNQKNKVINFQIEKFEKLIGIPISVKEIDKILSSLGFRCKKGQKIIKVEVPSWRSDISLDEDLIEELIRIKGFNNIKLIEPEKKRTHDTLNFKQKLFHLSQRSLASKGYMEIVTWSFTDSKIDKQFSKGEKEIPIFNPISSDLDVLRRSIFSNLAIFLKKNQDRGYEDLSLFEIGPTFFGKNPGEQQIVAVSYTHLTLPTTPYV
;
A
#
# COMPACT_ATOMS: atom_id res chain seq x y z
N GLY A 1 3.88 16.79 25.86
CA GLY A 1 3.97 18.21 25.47
C GLY A 1 5.37 18.72 25.19
N GLU A 2 6.40 17.86 25.41
CA GLU A 2 7.79 18.20 25.12
C GLU A 2 8.02 18.41 23.63
N THR A 3 9.02 19.22 23.30
CA THR A 3 9.46 19.45 21.92
C THR A 3 10.90 19.03 21.78
N PHE A 4 11.25 18.45 20.63
CA PHE A 4 12.64 18.16 20.30
C PHE A 4 12.95 18.55 18.87
N LYS A 5 14.21 18.86 18.57
CA LYS A 5 14.69 19.15 17.23
C LYS A 5 15.30 17.88 16.64
N ALA A 6 14.71 17.37 15.55
CA ALA A 6 15.17 16.16 14.90
C ALA A 6 16.28 16.42 13.86
N LEU A 7 16.90 15.35 13.37
CA LEU A 7 17.98 15.39 12.37
C LEU A 7 17.58 16.02 11.04
N ASP A 8 16.27 16.08 10.73
CA ASP A 8 15.73 16.81 9.58
C ASP A 8 15.59 18.33 9.82
N ASN A 9 16.14 18.83 10.95
CA ASN A 9 16.09 20.21 11.41
C ASN A 9 14.69 20.75 11.78
N LYS A 10 13.67 19.92 11.79
CA LYS A 10 12.32 20.30 12.21
C LYS A 10 12.13 20.13 13.71
N LYS A 11 11.24 20.94 14.28
CA LYS A 11 10.81 20.80 15.69
C LYS A 11 9.50 20.05 15.74
N TYR A 12 9.45 19.01 16.56
CA TYR A 12 8.27 18.17 16.74
C TYR A 12 7.74 18.29 18.16
N LYS A 13 6.43 18.49 18.29
CA LYS A 13 5.72 18.47 19.58
C LYS A 13 5.25 17.04 19.87
N LEU A 14 5.69 16.49 20.98
CA LEU A 14 5.47 15.10 21.34
C LEU A 14 4.16 14.92 22.12
N LYS A 15 3.54 13.73 21.96
CA LYS A 15 2.38 13.30 22.70
C LYS A 15 2.73 12.15 23.64
N LYS A 16 1.88 11.91 24.65
CA LYS A 16 2.11 10.92 25.71
C LYS A 16 2.28 9.47 25.21
N ASP A 17 1.70 9.14 24.06
CA ASP A 17 1.70 7.80 23.47
C ASP A 17 2.87 7.55 22.50
N MET A 18 3.78 8.52 22.33
CA MET A 18 4.95 8.41 21.46
C MET A 18 6.14 7.83 22.22
N CYS A 19 6.83 6.86 21.61
CA CYS A 19 8.04 6.27 22.17
C CYS A 19 9.23 7.19 21.92
N VAL A 20 9.90 7.61 22.99
CA VAL A 20 11.07 8.48 22.93
C VAL A 20 12.27 7.83 23.60
N ILE A 21 13.45 8.18 23.15
CA ILE A 21 14.72 7.93 23.84
C ILE A 21 15.12 9.23 24.50
N SER A 22 15.36 9.19 25.80
CA SER A 22 15.63 10.37 26.60
C SER A 22 16.66 10.11 27.69
N ASP A 23 17.32 11.16 28.13
CA ASP A 23 18.17 11.17 29.32
C ASP A 23 17.82 12.37 30.23
N LYS A 24 18.71 12.72 31.12
CA LYS A 24 18.52 13.87 32.03
C LYS A 24 18.46 15.22 31.31
N SER A 25 18.99 15.33 30.10
CA SER A 25 18.99 16.56 29.28
C SER A 25 17.69 16.74 28.48
N GLY A 26 16.88 15.68 28.34
CA GLY A 26 15.62 15.70 27.63
C GLY A 26 15.49 14.61 26.57
N VAL A 27 14.69 14.87 25.55
CA VAL A 27 14.45 13.91 24.46
C VAL A 27 15.59 13.94 23.45
N LEU A 28 16.20 12.78 23.24
CA LEU A 28 17.31 12.55 22.30
C LEU A 28 16.85 12.09 20.93
N GLY A 29 15.68 11.42 20.86
CA GLY A 29 15.15 10.94 19.61
C GLY A 29 13.78 10.26 19.76
N LEU A 30 13.13 10.04 18.62
CA LEU A 30 11.94 9.19 18.49
C LEU A 30 12.38 7.76 18.19
N GLY A 31 12.11 6.85 19.13
CA GLY A 31 12.53 5.46 19.01
C GLY A 31 12.09 4.79 17.69
N GLY A 32 13.05 4.29 16.93
CA GLY A 32 12.80 3.65 15.63
C GLY A 32 12.31 4.56 14.50
N ILE A 33 12.37 5.90 14.69
CA ILE A 33 11.87 6.85 13.68
C ILE A 33 12.99 7.83 13.27
N ILE A 34 13.46 8.67 14.19
CA ILE A 34 14.46 9.69 13.87
C ILE A 34 15.20 10.15 15.14
N GLY A 35 16.50 10.33 15.04
CA GLY A 35 17.33 10.92 16.10
C GLY A 35 17.19 12.43 16.21
N GLY A 36 17.71 12.98 17.32
CA GLY A 36 17.76 14.40 17.57
C GLY A 36 19.10 15.02 17.18
N THR A 37 19.11 16.34 16.97
CA THR A 37 20.32 17.09 16.60
C THR A 37 21.30 17.26 17.77
N THR A 38 20.83 17.22 19.02
CA THR A 38 21.66 17.48 20.23
C THR A 38 22.68 16.40 20.51
N THR A 39 22.43 15.18 20.07
CA THR A 39 23.28 14.00 20.27
C THR A 39 23.73 13.36 18.97
N SER A 40 23.64 14.09 17.87
CA SER A 40 24.12 13.62 16.57
C SER A 40 25.64 13.48 16.57
N THR A 41 26.15 12.54 15.79
CA THR A 41 27.60 12.41 15.57
C THR A 41 28.12 13.53 14.68
N GLU A 42 29.27 14.07 15.05
CA GLU A 42 30.00 15.15 14.35
C GLU A 42 31.43 14.69 14.02
N LEU A 43 32.15 15.46 13.23
CA LEU A 43 33.50 15.09 12.79
C LEU A 43 34.50 14.90 13.95
N ASN A 44 34.26 15.56 15.08
CA ASN A 44 35.10 15.50 16.30
C ASN A 44 34.55 14.55 17.36
N THR A 45 33.47 13.79 17.08
CA THR A 45 32.92 12.83 18.02
C THR A 45 33.90 11.69 18.30
N LYS A 46 34.24 11.49 19.58
CA LYS A 46 35.15 10.43 20.02
C LYS A 46 34.46 9.28 20.72
N ASN A 47 33.36 9.55 21.44
CA ASN A 47 32.61 8.56 22.19
C ASN A 47 31.20 8.48 21.64
N ILE A 48 30.70 7.25 21.42
CA ILE A 48 29.37 6.99 20.93
C ILE A 48 28.63 6.02 21.85
N LEU A 49 27.32 6.17 21.94
CA LEU A 49 26.41 5.18 22.50
C LEU A 49 25.69 4.50 21.35
N LEU A 50 25.99 3.22 21.17
CA LEU A 50 25.32 2.42 20.13
C LEU A 50 24.08 1.76 20.72
N GLU A 51 22.93 1.97 20.06
CA GLU A 51 21.65 1.40 20.44
C GLU A 51 21.18 0.38 19.39
N ALA A 52 20.75 -0.79 19.87
CA ALA A 52 19.96 -1.73 19.11
C ALA A 52 18.72 -2.08 19.93
N ALA A 53 17.53 -1.81 19.41
CA ALA A 53 16.31 -1.93 20.16
C ALA A 53 15.17 -2.52 19.33
N TYR A 54 14.17 -3.07 20.00
CA TYR A 54 12.90 -3.47 19.43
C TYR A 54 11.81 -2.47 19.82
N PHE A 55 11.10 -1.97 18.84
CA PHE A 55 9.98 -1.04 19.02
C PHE A 55 8.69 -1.64 18.46
N SER A 56 7.56 -1.34 19.09
CA SER A 56 6.24 -1.75 18.60
C SER A 56 5.94 -1.11 17.23
N SER A 57 5.76 -1.94 16.20
CA SER A 57 5.47 -1.50 14.83
C SER A 57 4.23 -0.61 14.74
N SER A 58 3.20 -0.89 15.55
CA SER A 58 1.98 -0.09 15.61
C SER A 58 2.23 1.30 16.20
N SER A 59 3.05 1.40 17.25
CA SER A 59 3.43 2.68 17.86
C SER A 59 4.26 3.53 16.90
N ILE A 60 5.25 2.92 16.22
CA ILE A 60 6.06 3.60 15.19
C ILE A 60 5.17 4.15 14.08
N ARG A 61 4.29 3.33 13.52
CA ARG A 61 3.38 3.73 12.43
C ARG A 61 2.46 4.89 12.84
N LYS A 62 1.86 4.81 14.03
CA LYS A 62 0.98 5.84 14.57
C LYS A 62 1.72 7.16 14.78
N THR A 63 2.90 7.10 15.39
CA THR A 63 3.74 8.28 15.68
C THR A 63 4.19 8.96 14.40
N ALA A 64 4.75 8.20 13.47
CA ALA A 64 5.25 8.72 12.20
C ALA A 64 4.15 9.35 11.34
N ARG A 65 2.94 8.75 11.30
CA ARG A 65 1.78 9.36 10.64
C ARG A 65 1.37 10.68 11.30
N THR A 66 1.28 10.69 12.64
CA THR A 66 0.86 11.89 13.38
C THR A 66 1.80 13.08 13.17
N LEU A 67 3.10 12.80 13.07
CA LEU A 67 4.13 13.82 12.88
C LEU A 67 4.53 14.04 11.41
N ASN A 68 3.97 13.26 10.49
CA ASN A 68 4.29 13.26 9.05
C ASN A 68 5.79 13.09 8.79
N ILE A 69 6.40 12.09 9.46
CA ILE A 69 7.83 11.77 9.33
C ILE A 69 7.98 10.52 8.46
N ASN A 70 8.88 10.58 7.47
CA ASN A 70 9.25 9.46 6.64
C ASN A 70 10.78 9.29 6.62
N THR A 71 11.27 8.16 7.15
CA THR A 71 12.69 7.81 7.23
C THR A 71 12.89 6.33 6.94
N ASP A 72 14.11 5.92 6.61
CA ASP A 72 14.45 4.50 6.42
C ASP A 72 14.28 3.69 7.70
N ALA A 73 14.60 4.26 8.86
CA ALA A 73 14.38 3.63 10.16
C ALA A 73 12.88 3.34 10.34
N LYS A 74 12.03 4.35 10.20
CA LYS A 74 10.57 4.22 10.27
C LYS A 74 10.07 3.13 9.30
N TYR A 75 10.52 3.14 8.06
CA TYR A 75 10.10 2.18 7.04
C TYR A 75 10.38 0.72 7.47
N ARG A 76 11.51 0.46 8.10
CA ARG A 76 11.90 -0.87 8.59
C ARG A 76 11.13 -1.24 9.87
N PHE A 77 11.16 -0.40 10.87
CA PHE A 77 10.55 -0.65 12.16
C PHE A 77 9.01 -0.76 12.11
N GLU A 78 8.35 0.01 11.25
CA GLU A 78 6.87 -0.08 11.12
C GLU A 78 6.38 -1.40 10.51
N ARG A 79 7.25 -2.13 9.81
CA ARG A 79 6.96 -3.46 9.27
C ARG A 79 7.28 -4.58 10.22
N GLY A 80 8.02 -4.29 11.27
CA GLY A 80 8.52 -5.25 12.23
C GLY A 80 9.94 -5.69 11.90
N ILE A 81 10.75 -5.76 12.94
CA ILE A 81 12.11 -6.31 12.91
C ILE A 81 12.15 -7.60 13.72
N ASP A 82 13.18 -8.40 13.53
CA ASP A 82 13.40 -9.60 14.33
C ASP A 82 13.78 -9.22 15.77
N PRO A 83 12.93 -9.52 16.76
CA PRO A 83 13.24 -9.21 18.16
C PRO A 83 14.43 -10.00 18.72
N ASN A 84 14.77 -11.15 18.10
CA ASN A 84 15.88 -11.99 18.53
C ASN A 84 17.22 -11.57 17.93
N SER A 85 17.23 -10.72 16.89
CA SER A 85 18.47 -10.24 16.23
C SER A 85 19.15 -9.05 16.91
N ILE A 86 18.53 -8.48 17.96
CA ILE A 86 18.99 -7.24 18.59
C ILE A 86 20.43 -7.35 19.11
N LYS A 87 20.72 -8.45 19.82
CA LYS A 87 22.05 -8.66 20.40
C LYS A 87 23.10 -8.89 19.29
N GLU A 88 22.82 -9.78 18.35
CA GLU A 88 23.68 -10.08 17.22
C GLU A 88 23.93 -8.83 16.35
N GLY A 89 22.90 -8.06 16.09
CA GLY A 89 23.00 -6.79 15.35
C GLY A 89 23.89 -5.76 16.08
N LEU A 90 23.79 -5.68 17.41
CA LEU A 90 24.64 -4.79 18.20
C LEU A 90 26.10 -5.25 18.18
N GLU A 91 26.34 -6.57 18.31
CA GLU A 91 27.69 -7.17 18.26
C GLU A 91 28.34 -6.89 16.89
N LEU A 92 27.62 -7.17 15.80
CA LEU A 92 28.09 -6.95 14.43
C LEU A 92 28.39 -5.47 14.16
N ALA A 93 27.50 -4.57 14.56
CA ALA A 93 27.71 -3.13 14.39
C ALA A 93 28.92 -2.64 15.19
N THR A 94 29.11 -3.15 16.41
CA THR A 94 30.26 -2.85 17.25
C THR A 94 31.57 -3.31 16.59
N GLU A 95 31.61 -4.55 16.08
CA GLU A 95 32.76 -5.09 15.37
C GLU A 95 33.13 -4.24 14.14
N MET A 96 32.14 -3.85 13.35
CA MET A 96 32.36 -2.99 12.20
C MET A 96 32.92 -1.63 12.56
N ILE A 97 32.39 -0.99 13.62
CA ILE A 97 32.91 0.31 14.09
C ILE A 97 34.35 0.20 14.58
N LEU A 98 34.66 -0.81 15.39
CA LEU A 98 36.02 -1.06 15.86
C LEU A 98 37.02 -1.33 14.71
N LYS A 99 36.58 -2.06 13.68
CA LYS A 99 37.41 -2.33 12.50
C LYS A 99 37.70 -1.08 11.67
N ILE A 100 36.75 -0.16 11.56
CA ILE A 100 36.86 1.03 10.71
C ILE A 100 37.51 2.21 11.48
N CYS A 101 37.07 2.43 12.72
CA CYS A 101 37.42 3.60 13.51
C CYS A 101 38.45 3.29 14.63
N GLY A 102 38.65 2.03 14.96
CA GLY A 102 39.42 1.64 16.13
C GLY A 102 38.67 1.89 17.44
N GLY A 103 39.42 1.97 18.54
CA GLY A 103 38.85 2.30 19.86
C GLY A 103 38.61 1.07 20.73
N GLN A 104 37.80 1.23 21.78
CA GLN A 104 37.46 0.18 22.74
C GLN A 104 35.96 0.17 23.01
N ALA A 105 35.36 -1.02 23.02
CA ALA A 105 33.98 -1.19 23.37
C ALA A 105 33.82 -1.48 24.87
N SER A 106 32.76 -0.95 25.46
CA SER A 106 32.30 -1.32 26.80
C SER A 106 31.53 -2.66 26.79
N LYS A 107 31.18 -3.13 27.99
CA LYS A 107 30.23 -4.28 28.08
C LYS A 107 28.86 -3.86 27.62
N PHE A 108 28.14 -4.78 26.94
CA PHE A 108 26.76 -4.58 26.55
C PHE A 108 25.85 -4.51 27.77
N GLN A 109 24.91 -3.59 27.75
CA GLN A 109 23.80 -3.55 28.69
C GLN A 109 22.53 -3.96 27.97
N ILE A 110 21.86 -4.98 28.47
CA ILE A 110 20.60 -5.49 27.89
C ILE A 110 19.48 -5.21 28.89
N THR A 111 18.44 -4.54 28.43
CA THR A 111 17.26 -4.22 29.23
C THR A 111 16.00 -4.68 28.52
N GLY A 112 15.04 -5.24 29.25
CA GLY A 112 13.79 -5.75 28.69
C GLY A 112 13.78 -7.25 28.44
N LYS A 113 12.72 -7.73 27.79
CA LYS A 113 12.54 -9.16 27.44
C LYS A 113 12.89 -9.35 25.97
N THR A 114 13.98 -10.06 25.69
CA THR A 114 14.47 -10.30 24.34
C THR A 114 14.00 -11.65 23.74
N ASN A 115 13.51 -12.58 24.56
CA ASN A 115 13.12 -13.91 24.07
C ASN A 115 11.63 -13.96 23.75
N GLN A 116 11.28 -13.68 22.50
CA GLN A 116 9.96 -14.05 21.99
C GLN A 116 9.98 -15.50 21.49
N LYS A 117 8.96 -16.27 21.90
CA LYS A 117 8.79 -17.64 21.39
C LYS A 117 8.41 -17.57 19.92
N ASN A 118 9.04 -18.41 19.12
CA ASN A 118 8.70 -18.57 17.73
C ASN A 118 7.24 -19.01 17.58
N LYS A 119 6.57 -18.47 16.59
CA LYS A 119 5.20 -18.84 16.26
C LYS A 119 5.17 -20.25 15.69
N VAL A 120 4.17 -21.04 16.06
CA VAL A 120 3.97 -22.39 15.50
C VAL A 120 2.65 -22.44 14.75
N ILE A 121 2.72 -22.83 13.49
CA ILE A 121 1.55 -23.02 12.61
C ILE A 121 1.32 -24.53 12.44
N ASN A 122 0.06 -24.95 12.60
CA ASN A 122 -0.35 -26.35 12.34
C ASN A 122 -0.79 -26.45 10.88
N PHE A 123 0.14 -26.69 9.98
CA PHE A 123 -0.08 -26.72 8.55
C PHE A 123 -0.77 -28.02 8.10
N GLN A 124 -1.94 -27.89 7.46
CA GLN A 124 -2.68 -29.01 6.88
C GLN A 124 -2.22 -29.24 5.44
N ILE A 125 -1.67 -30.43 5.17
CA ILE A 125 -1.07 -30.77 3.86
C ILE A 125 -2.12 -30.70 2.72
N GLU A 126 -3.32 -31.22 2.98
CA GLU A 126 -4.43 -31.24 2.01
C GLU A 126 -4.84 -29.83 1.55
N LYS A 127 -4.62 -28.83 2.39
CA LYS A 127 -4.96 -27.43 2.08
C LYS A 127 -4.12 -26.88 0.92
N PHE A 128 -2.85 -27.32 0.80
CA PHE A 128 -2.01 -26.95 -0.34
C PHE A 128 -2.60 -27.44 -1.66
N GLU A 129 -2.91 -28.73 -1.76
CA GLU A 129 -3.47 -29.33 -2.97
C GLU A 129 -4.83 -28.73 -3.32
N LYS A 130 -5.67 -28.54 -2.30
CA LYS A 130 -7.00 -27.92 -2.49
C LYS A 130 -6.93 -26.50 -3.00
N LEU A 131 -5.95 -25.69 -2.56
CA LEU A 131 -5.80 -24.30 -2.94
C LEU A 131 -5.06 -24.11 -4.26
N ILE A 132 -3.99 -24.91 -4.47
CA ILE A 132 -3.07 -24.76 -5.61
C ILE A 132 -3.41 -25.69 -6.77
N GLY A 133 -4.09 -26.82 -6.49
CA GLY A 133 -4.50 -27.78 -7.53
C GLY A 133 -3.42 -28.78 -7.96
N ILE A 134 -2.25 -28.79 -7.31
CA ILE A 134 -1.19 -29.77 -7.56
C ILE A 134 -0.74 -30.43 -6.25
N PRO A 135 -0.36 -31.72 -6.28
CA PRO A 135 0.09 -32.42 -5.08
C PRO A 135 1.48 -31.95 -4.63
N ILE A 136 1.73 -32.08 -3.32
CA ILE A 136 3.04 -31.85 -2.73
C ILE A 136 3.32 -32.94 -1.68
N SER A 137 4.53 -33.50 -1.69
CA SER A 137 4.93 -34.50 -0.72
C SER A 137 5.42 -33.88 0.59
N VAL A 138 5.26 -34.60 1.72
CA VAL A 138 5.79 -34.18 3.02
C VAL A 138 7.30 -33.92 2.98
N LYS A 139 8.04 -34.73 2.21
CA LYS A 139 9.48 -34.57 2.04
C LYS A 139 9.82 -33.25 1.31
N GLU A 140 9.04 -32.91 0.32
CA GLU A 140 9.21 -31.64 -0.45
C GLU A 140 8.86 -30.42 0.40
N ILE A 141 7.77 -30.49 1.16
CA ILE A 141 7.41 -29.44 2.13
C ILE A 141 8.54 -29.19 3.12
N ASP A 142 9.03 -30.27 3.75
CA ASP A 142 10.13 -30.20 4.71
C ASP A 142 11.40 -29.60 4.09
N LYS A 143 11.76 -30.04 2.88
CA LYS A 143 12.93 -29.52 2.16
C LYS A 143 12.80 -28.03 1.87
N ILE A 144 11.67 -27.59 1.34
CA ILE A 144 11.45 -26.18 0.98
C ILE A 144 11.44 -25.31 2.25
N LEU A 145 10.61 -25.65 3.22
CA LEU A 145 10.48 -24.86 4.42
C LEU A 145 11.78 -24.81 5.24
N SER A 146 12.50 -25.93 5.34
CA SER A 146 13.80 -25.96 6.02
C SER A 146 14.85 -25.09 5.33
N SER A 147 14.86 -25.06 3.99
CA SER A 147 15.77 -24.17 3.23
C SER A 147 15.47 -22.68 3.44
N LEU A 148 14.25 -22.35 3.84
CA LEU A 148 13.81 -21.00 4.18
C LEU A 148 13.95 -20.69 5.68
N GLY A 149 14.54 -21.60 6.47
CA GLY A 149 14.81 -21.41 7.91
C GLY A 149 13.66 -21.82 8.84
N PHE A 150 12.57 -22.38 8.33
CA PHE A 150 11.51 -22.94 9.15
C PHE A 150 11.92 -24.29 9.76
N ARG A 151 11.40 -24.61 10.94
CA ARG A 151 11.61 -25.92 11.57
C ARG A 151 10.31 -26.71 11.52
N CYS A 152 10.35 -27.87 10.84
CA CYS A 152 9.19 -28.72 10.66
C CYS A 152 9.22 -29.94 11.59
N LYS A 153 8.12 -30.16 12.33
CA LYS A 153 7.88 -31.42 13.05
C LYS A 153 6.86 -32.22 12.24
N LYS A 154 7.31 -33.36 11.73
CA LYS A 154 6.57 -34.24 10.79
C LYS A 154 5.31 -34.80 11.45
N GLY A 155 4.21 -34.78 10.71
CA GLY A 155 2.96 -35.48 10.99
C GLY A 155 2.38 -36.03 9.68
N GLN A 156 1.45 -36.98 9.76
CA GLN A 156 0.86 -37.58 8.58
C GLN A 156 -0.08 -36.67 7.80
N LYS A 157 -0.90 -35.89 8.50
CA LYS A 157 -1.87 -34.96 7.92
C LYS A 157 -1.55 -33.51 8.24
N ILE A 158 -0.93 -33.28 9.39
CA ILE A 158 -0.61 -31.95 9.90
C ILE A 158 0.88 -31.89 10.22
N ILE A 159 1.55 -30.88 9.70
CA ILE A 159 2.94 -30.56 9.99
C ILE A 159 2.94 -29.36 10.95
N LYS A 160 3.62 -29.48 12.08
CA LYS A 160 3.86 -28.33 12.95
C LYS A 160 5.07 -27.57 12.44
N VAL A 161 4.84 -26.35 11.96
CA VAL A 161 5.87 -25.49 11.37
C VAL A 161 6.18 -24.37 12.35
N GLU A 162 7.39 -24.37 12.87
CA GLU A 162 7.91 -23.27 13.68
C GLU A 162 8.47 -22.18 12.77
N VAL A 163 7.89 -20.99 12.86
CA VAL A 163 8.24 -19.83 12.02
C VAL A 163 9.47 -19.15 12.58
N PRO A 164 10.50 -18.84 11.77
CA PRO A 164 11.65 -18.07 12.21
C PRO A 164 11.25 -16.68 12.72
N SER A 165 11.94 -16.16 13.72
CA SER A 165 11.61 -14.88 14.35
C SER A 165 11.68 -13.66 13.41
N TRP A 166 12.50 -13.76 12.35
CA TRP A 166 12.62 -12.70 11.32
C TRP A 166 11.47 -12.66 10.29
N ARG A 167 10.62 -13.70 10.26
CA ARG A 167 9.46 -13.78 9.37
C ARG A 167 8.20 -13.32 10.11
N SER A 168 8.11 -12.01 10.35
CA SER A 168 6.95 -11.39 10.99
C SER A 168 5.68 -11.42 10.14
N ASP A 169 5.84 -11.61 8.82
CA ASP A 169 4.80 -11.71 7.81
C ASP A 169 4.03 -13.02 7.84
N ILE A 170 4.67 -14.12 8.26
CA ILE A 170 4.08 -15.46 8.27
C ILE A 170 3.20 -15.65 9.51
N SER A 171 1.91 -15.90 9.29
CA SER A 171 0.95 -16.07 10.37
C SER A 171 -0.11 -17.13 10.16
N LEU A 172 -0.41 -17.48 8.95
CA LEU A 172 -1.44 -18.40 8.53
C LEU A 172 -0.87 -19.55 7.70
N ASP A 173 -1.67 -20.60 7.48
CA ASP A 173 -1.30 -21.71 6.58
C ASP A 173 -1.13 -21.20 5.13
N GLU A 174 -1.94 -20.20 4.73
CA GLU A 174 -1.89 -19.58 3.42
C GLU A 174 -0.52 -18.95 3.14
N ASP A 175 0.08 -18.33 4.14
CA ASP A 175 1.43 -17.76 4.03
C ASP A 175 2.47 -18.86 3.77
N LEU A 176 2.30 -20.03 4.41
CA LEU A 176 3.16 -21.19 4.15
C LEU A 176 2.93 -21.79 2.76
N ILE A 177 1.67 -21.80 2.29
CA ILE A 177 1.33 -22.23 0.93
C ILE A 177 1.99 -21.33 -0.10
N GLU A 178 1.99 -20.03 0.12
CA GLU A 178 2.67 -19.06 -0.75
C GLU A 178 4.17 -19.37 -0.85
N GLU A 179 4.84 -19.59 0.29
CA GLU A 179 6.27 -19.96 0.31
C GLU A 179 6.53 -21.26 -0.44
N LEU A 180 5.68 -22.28 -0.25
CA LEU A 180 5.82 -23.56 -0.92
C LEU A 180 5.68 -23.45 -2.43
N ILE A 181 4.63 -22.75 -2.91
CA ILE A 181 4.40 -22.63 -4.36
C ILE A 181 5.39 -21.69 -5.03
N ARG A 182 5.86 -20.64 -4.33
CA ARG A 182 6.88 -19.73 -4.82
C ARG A 182 8.19 -20.47 -5.15
N ILE A 183 8.60 -21.42 -4.29
CA ILE A 183 9.82 -22.22 -4.51
C ILE A 183 9.57 -23.37 -5.47
N LYS A 184 8.41 -24.05 -5.38
CA LYS A 184 8.02 -25.11 -6.31
C LYS A 184 7.86 -24.60 -7.74
N GLY A 185 7.45 -23.34 -7.89
CA GLY A 185 7.29 -22.62 -9.16
C GLY A 185 5.85 -22.59 -9.65
N PHE A 186 5.34 -21.39 -9.90
CA PHE A 186 3.99 -21.15 -10.43
C PHE A 186 3.77 -21.76 -11.83
N ASN A 187 4.83 -21.91 -12.63
CA ASN A 187 4.77 -22.52 -13.95
C ASN A 187 4.38 -24.01 -13.92
N ASN A 188 4.45 -24.65 -12.75
CA ASN A 188 4.03 -26.04 -12.57
C ASN A 188 2.52 -26.17 -12.35
N ILE A 189 1.79 -25.06 -12.19
CA ILE A 189 0.33 -25.05 -12.05
C ILE A 189 -0.28 -25.19 -13.45
N LYS A 190 -1.02 -26.29 -13.64
CA LYS A 190 -1.73 -26.49 -14.90
C LYS A 190 -2.93 -25.55 -15.01
N LEU A 191 -3.04 -24.84 -16.11
CA LEU A 191 -4.25 -24.09 -16.45
C LEU A 191 -5.36 -25.08 -16.77
N ILE A 192 -6.43 -25.02 -16.02
CA ILE A 192 -7.64 -25.82 -16.25
C ILE A 192 -8.75 -24.85 -16.64
N GLU A 193 -9.31 -25.03 -17.82
CA GLU A 193 -10.48 -24.26 -18.22
C GLU A 193 -11.64 -24.58 -17.28
N PRO A 194 -12.34 -23.54 -16.74
CA PRO A 194 -13.50 -23.78 -15.92
C PRO A 194 -14.60 -24.46 -16.74
N GLU A 195 -15.25 -25.46 -16.14
CA GLU A 195 -16.41 -26.11 -16.79
C GLU A 195 -17.47 -25.09 -17.15
N LYS A 196 -17.85 -25.05 -18.42
CA LYS A 196 -18.96 -24.21 -18.91
C LYS A 196 -20.29 -24.78 -18.41
N LYS A 197 -20.68 -24.41 -17.19
CA LYS A 197 -22.07 -24.66 -16.76
C LYS A 197 -22.98 -23.74 -17.55
N ARG A 198 -24.08 -24.29 -18.09
CA ARG A 198 -25.15 -23.47 -18.67
C ARG A 198 -25.67 -22.54 -17.58
N THR A 199 -25.26 -21.29 -17.62
CA THR A 199 -25.75 -20.26 -16.71
C THR A 199 -26.92 -19.55 -17.38
N HIS A 200 -27.95 -19.28 -16.62
CA HIS A 200 -28.99 -18.33 -17.00
C HIS A 200 -28.34 -16.95 -17.25
N ASP A 201 -29.11 -16.04 -17.85
CA ASP A 201 -28.68 -14.67 -18.13
C ASP A 201 -27.82 -14.09 -16.99
N THR A 202 -26.54 -13.95 -17.24
CA THR A 202 -25.57 -13.45 -16.23
C THR A 202 -25.61 -11.94 -16.05
N LEU A 203 -26.14 -11.22 -17.06
CA LEU A 203 -26.22 -9.76 -17.04
C LEU A 203 -27.63 -9.31 -16.66
N ASN A 204 -27.71 -8.45 -15.66
CA ASN A 204 -28.97 -7.78 -15.35
C ASN A 204 -29.32 -6.71 -16.41
N PHE A 205 -30.54 -6.17 -16.35
CA PHE A 205 -31.05 -5.21 -17.34
C PHE A 205 -30.12 -3.97 -17.46
N LYS A 206 -29.64 -3.43 -16.36
CA LYS A 206 -28.74 -2.25 -16.37
C LYS A 206 -27.43 -2.54 -17.06
N GLN A 207 -26.84 -3.72 -16.83
CA GLN A 207 -25.61 -4.15 -17.50
C GLN A 207 -25.83 -4.38 -19.00
N LYS A 208 -26.96 -4.99 -19.39
CA LYS A 208 -27.33 -5.14 -20.80
C LYS A 208 -27.49 -3.78 -21.49
N LEU A 209 -28.15 -2.84 -20.83
CA LEU A 209 -28.32 -1.48 -21.33
C LEU A 209 -26.99 -0.74 -21.46
N PHE A 210 -26.11 -0.87 -20.48
CA PHE A 210 -24.75 -0.31 -20.53
C PHE A 210 -23.99 -0.77 -21.78
N HIS A 211 -23.91 -2.08 -22.00
CA HIS A 211 -23.21 -2.62 -23.17
C HIS A 211 -23.90 -2.32 -24.50
N LEU A 212 -25.22 -2.21 -24.51
CA LEU A 212 -25.95 -1.80 -25.70
C LEU A 212 -25.63 -0.34 -26.07
N SER A 213 -25.62 0.55 -25.07
CA SER A 213 -25.28 1.95 -25.27
C SER A 213 -23.85 2.14 -25.77
N GLN A 214 -22.87 1.42 -25.18
CA GLN A 214 -21.48 1.44 -25.66
C GLN A 214 -21.38 1.08 -27.15
N ARG A 215 -21.95 -0.08 -27.51
CA ARG A 215 -21.91 -0.57 -28.91
C ARG A 215 -22.66 0.36 -29.86
N SER A 216 -23.79 0.91 -29.44
CA SER A 216 -24.57 1.84 -30.25
C SER A 216 -23.80 3.13 -30.55
N LEU A 217 -23.14 3.70 -29.57
CA LEU A 217 -22.33 4.92 -29.75
C LEU A 217 -21.07 4.62 -30.57
N ALA A 218 -20.37 3.53 -30.28
CA ALA A 218 -19.18 3.13 -31.03
C ALA A 218 -19.49 2.87 -32.52
N SER A 219 -20.63 2.22 -32.82
CA SER A 219 -21.07 1.98 -34.22
C SER A 219 -21.42 3.25 -34.99
N LYS A 220 -21.69 4.35 -34.30
CA LYS A 220 -21.91 5.67 -34.87
C LYS A 220 -20.62 6.50 -35.04
N GLY A 221 -19.46 5.90 -34.77
CA GLY A 221 -18.16 6.56 -34.90
C GLY A 221 -17.69 7.36 -33.68
N TYR A 222 -18.38 7.26 -32.55
CA TYR A 222 -17.92 7.87 -31.31
C TYR A 222 -16.81 7.05 -30.67
N MET A 223 -15.79 7.72 -30.15
CA MET A 223 -14.70 7.13 -29.39
C MET A 223 -15.03 7.14 -27.91
N GLU A 224 -14.98 5.96 -27.28
CA GLU A 224 -15.15 5.85 -25.81
C GLU A 224 -13.93 6.35 -25.09
N ILE A 225 -14.15 7.18 -24.07
CA ILE A 225 -13.13 7.54 -23.09
C ILE A 225 -13.61 7.15 -21.69
N VAL A 226 -12.67 6.82 -20.83
CA VAL A 226 -12.91 6.53 -19.42
C VAL A 226 -12.09 7.51 -18.60
N THR A 227 -12.79 8.41 -17.94
CA THR A 227 -12.15 9.45 -17.15
C THR A 227 -12.27 9.17 -15.66
N TRP A 228 -11.51 9.91 -14.85
CA TRP A 228 -11.59 9.78 -13.40
C TRP A 228 -12.98 10.18 -12.87
N SER A 229 -13.45 9.49 -11.84
CA SER A 229 -14.63 9.91 -11.08
C SER A 229 -14.41 11.17 -10.24
N PHE A 230 -13.19 11.65 -10.22
CA PHE A 230 -12.77 12.88 -9.53
C PHE A 230 -12.56 13.99 -10.54
N THR A 231 -12.79 15.24 -10.11
CA THR A 231 -12.62 16.43 -10.95
C THR A 231 -12.31 17.65 -10.09
N ASP A 232 -11.93 18.74 -10.74
CA ASP A 232 -11.73 20.05 -10.09
C ASP A 232 -13.08 20.66 -9.70
N SER A 233 -13.21 21.08 -8.44
CA SER A 233 -14.44 21.68 -7.90
C SER A 233 -14.89 22.95 -8.65
N LYS A 234 -13.95 23.73 -9.17
CA LYS A 234 -14.27 24.95 -9.94
C LYS A 234 -14.89 24.62 -11.29
N ILE A 235 -14.37 23.58 -11.96
CA ILE A 235 -14.90 23.12 -13.23
C ILE A 235 -16.23 22.42 -13.02
N ASP A 236 -16.33 21.54 -12.04
CA ASP A 236 -17.56 20.79 -11.74
C ASP A 236 -18.75 21.72 -11.43
N LYS A 237 -18.50 22.84 -10.72
CA LYS A 237 -19.51 23.86 -10.45
C LYS A 237 -20.12 24.51 -11.70
N GLN A 238 -19.38 24.58 -12.80
CA GLN A 238 -19.87 25.16 -14.05
C GLN A 238 -20.87 24.23 -14.76
N PHE A 239 -20.79 22.94 -14.53
CA PHE A 239 -21.60 21.91 -15.18
C PHE A 239 -22.63 21.24 -14.26
N SER A 240 -22.72 21.66 -12.99
CA SER A 240 -23.67 21.14 -12.03
C SER A 240 -24.84 22.12 -11.83
N LYS A 241 -26.04 21.55 -11.63
CA LYS A 241 -27.29 22.32 -11.46
C LYS A 241 -27.66 22.54 -9.98
N GLY A 242 -26.67 22.76 -9.10
CA GLY A 242 -26.93 23.03 -7.68
C GLY A 242 -26.98 21.81 -6.77
N GLU A 243 -26.66 20.62 -7.28
CA GLU A 243 -26.49 19.41 -6.48
C GLU A 243 -25.35 19.60 -5.47
N LYS A 244 -25.47 18.95 -4.31
CA LYS A 244 -24.47 19.06 -3.26
C LYS A 244 -23.16 18.41 -3.70
N GLU A 245 -22.08 19.17 -3.57
CA GLU A 245 -20.71 18.72 -3.81
C GLU A 245 -20.28 17.68 -2.77
N ILE A 246 -19.54 16.65 -3.21
CA ILE A 246 -18.94 15.63 -2.36
C ILE A 246 -17.42 15.80 -2.42
N PRO A 247 -16.82 16.48 -1.43
CA PRO A 247 -15.37 16.72 -1.41
C PRO A 247 -14.60 15.46 -1.03
N ILE A 248 -13.39 15.33 -1.57
CA ILE A 248 -12.43 14.28 -1.22
C ILE A 248 -11.54 14.80 -0.08
N PHE A 249 -11.50 14.09 1.03
CA PHE A 249 -10.73 14.51 2.20
C PHE A 249 -9.22 14.58 1.97
N ASN A 250 -8.66 13.60 1.22
CA ASN A 250 -7.24 13.55 0.86
C ASN A 250 -7.12 13.34 -0.64
N PRO A 251 -7.34 14.36 -1.49
CA PRO A 251 -7.25 14.20 -2.93
C PRO A 251 -5.81 13.89 -3.36
N ILE A 252 -5.67 13.11 -4.43
CA ILE A 252 -4.36 12.77 -5.03
C ILE A 252 -3.68 14.03 -5.56
N SER A 253 -4.47 14.99 -6.03
CA SER A 253 -4.03 16.26 -6.61
C SER A 253 -5.08 17.32 -6.30
N SER A 254 -4.69 18.60 -6.26
CA SER A 254 -5.57 19.72 -5.98
C SER A 254 -6.70 19.91 -7.00
N ASP A 255 -6.50 19.38 -8.20
CA ASP A 255 -7.45 19.44 -9.32
C ASP A 255 -8.37 18.19 -9.39
N LEU A 256 -8.33 17.33 -8.38
CA LEU A 256 -9.16 16.14 -8.23
C LEU A 256 -9.81 16.11 -6.85
N ASP A 257 -10.31 17.23 -6.41
CA ASP A 257 -10.72 17.48 -5.03
C ASP A 257 -12.19 17.14 -4.72
N VAL A 258 -13.01 16.87 -5.77
CA VAL A 258 -14.41 16.47 -5.62
C VAL A 258 -14.78 15.27 -6.48
N LEU A 259 -15.86 14.56 -6.09
CA LEU A 259 -16.51 13.59 -6.96
C LEU A 259 -17.34 14.33 -8.02
N ARG A 260 -17.21 13.93 -9.29
CA ARG A 260 -17.90 14.55 -10.42
C ARG A 260 -19.42 14.43 -10.31
N ARG A 261 -20.14 15.53 -10.46
CA ARG A 261 -21.59 15.56 -10.57
C ARG A 261 -22.07 15.47 -12.01
N SER A 262 -21.19 15.75 -12.97
CA SER A 262 -21.44 15.63 -14.40
C SER A 262 -20.25 14.98 -15.11
N ILE A 263 -20.50 14.09 -16.07
CA ILE A 263 -19.47 13.55 -16.96
C ILE A 263 -19.03 14.60 -17.98
N PHE A 264 -19.92 15.57 -18.29
CA PHE A 264 -19.64 16.57 -19.31
C PHE A 264 -18.42 17.44 -18.99
N SER A 265 -18.19 17.74 -17.72
CA SER A 265 -16.99 18.48 -17.27
C SER A 265 -15.70 17.76 -17.69
N ASN A 266 -15.66 16.45 -17.47
CA ASN A 266 -14.48 15.63 -17.82
C ASN A 266 -14.32 15.51 -19.35
N LEU A 267 -15.42 15.30 -20.08
CA LEU A 267 -15.40 15.27 -21.54
C LEU A 267 -14.87 16.58 -22.12
N ALA A 268 -15.32 17.73 -21.61
CA ALA A 268 -14.86 19.06 -22.06
C ALA A 268 -13.35 19.25 -21.81
N ILE A 269 -12.85 18.83 -20.64
CA ILE A 269 -11.40 18.86 -20.32
C ILE A 269 -10.60 18.03 -21.34
N PHE A 270 -11.04 16.80 -21.60
CA PHE A 270 -10.33 15.91 -22.52
C PHE A 270 -10.44 16.35 -23.96
N LEU A 271 -11.58 16.93 -24.37
CA LEU A 271 -11.73 17.55 -25.68
C LEU A 271 -10.70 18.66 -25.88
N LYS A 272 -10.67 19.63 -24.94
CA LYS A 272 -9.71 20.75 -24.98
C LYS A 272 -8.26 20.23 -25.05
N LYS A 273 -7.93 19.24 -24.23
CA LYS A 273 -6.59 18.62 -24.17
C LYS A 273 -6.16 17.96 -25.50
N ASN A 274 -7.12 17.40 -26.23
CA ASN A 274 -6.85 16.81 -27.54
C ASN A 274 -6.79 17.89 -28.64
N GLN A 275 -7.65 18.90 -28.59
CA GLN A 275 -7.55 20.05 -29.49
C GLN A 275 -6.19 20.76 -29.37
N ASP A 276 -5.69 20.96 -28.13
CA ASP A 276 -4.37 21.53 -27.89
C ASP A 276 -3.21 20.67 -28.49
N ARG A 277 -3.49 19.40 -28.85
CA ARG A 277 -2.57 18.48 -29.53
C ARG A 277 -2.79 18.42 -31.06
N GLY A 278 -3.69 19.24 -31.59
CA GLY A 278 -3.98 19.31 -33.02
C GLY A 278 -5.05 18.34 -33.52
N TYR A 279 -5.79 17.69 -32.63
CA TYR A 279 -6.97 16.87 -33.02
C TYR A 279 -8.21 17.76 -33.00
N GLU A 280 -8.65 18.21 -34.15
CA GLU A 280 -9.77 19.18 -34.25
C GLU A 280 -11.14 18.50 -34.25
N ASP A 281 -11.28 17.36 -34.96
CA ASP A 281 -12.53 16.60 -35.08
C ASP A 281 -12.58 15.43 -34.13
N LEU A 282 -13.31 15.58 -33.04
CA LEU A 282 -13.45 14.55 -32.01
C LEU A 282 -14.90 14.29 -31.66
N SER A 283 -15.31 13.04 -31.77
CA SER A 283 -16.59 12.54 -31.29
C SER A 283 -16.34 11.62 -30.11
N LEU A 284 -16.52 12.12 -28.88
CA LEU A 284 -16.22 11.41 -27.65
C LEU A 284 -17.48 11.01 -26.92
N PHE A 285 -17.46 9.87 -26.25
CA PHE A 285 -18.50 9.51 -25.27
C PHE A 285 -17.89 8.84 -24.06
N GLU A 286 -18.62 8.93 -22.96
CA GLU A 286 -18.35 8.20 -21.74
C GLU A 286 -19.65 7.73 -21.12
N ILE A 287 -19.69 6.48 -20.63
CA ILE A 287 -20.75 5.93 -19.81
C ILE A 287 -20.17 5.64 -18.45
N GLY A 288 -20.58 6.38 -17.44
CA GLY A 288 -19.99 6.25 -16.12
C GLY A 288 -20.84 6.83 -15.00
N PRO A 289 -20.41 6.68 -13.76
CA PRO A 289 -21.13 7.20 -12.61
C PRO A 289 -20.99 8.72 -12.47
N THR A 290 -22.05 9.35 -12.03
CA THR A 290 -22.07 10.71 -11.49
C THR A 290 -22.52 10.63 -10.03
N PHE A 291 -22.03 11.53 -9.18
CA PHE A 291 -22.19 11.45 -7.73
C PHE A 291 -22.84 12.74 -7.22
N PHE A 292 -23.99 12.61 -6.58
CA PHE A 292 -24.68 13.72 -5.94
C PHE A 292 -25.54 13.17 -4.80
N GLY A 293 -25.98 14.07 -3.94
CA GLY A 293 -26.87 13.71 -2.86
C GLY A 293 -26.23 13.74 -1.49
N LYS A 294 -27.00 13.33 -0.49
CA LYS A 294 -26.61 13.41 0.93
C LYS A 294 -26.00 12.10 1.43
N ASN A 295 -26.30 10.99 0.77
CA ASN A 295 -25.90 9.64 1.20
C ASN A 295 -24.78 9.11 0.33
N PRO A 296 -23.75 8.47 0.93
CA PRO A 296 -22.77 7.71 0.18
C PRO A 296 -23.50 6.61 -0.62
N GLY A 297 -23.30 6.55 -1.92
CA GLY A 297 -23.92 5.58 -2.81
C GLY A 297 -25.04 6.13 -3.68
N GLU A 298 -25.49 7.36 -3.49
CA GLU A 298 -26.31 8.04 -4.50
C GLU A 298 -25.45 8.33 -5.72
N GLN A 299 -25.65 7.52 -6.74
CA GLN A 299 -24.97 7.66 -8.03
C GLN A 299 -25.92 7.33 -9.16
N GLN A 300 -25.73 7.99 -10.29
CA GLN A 300 -26.42 7.65 -11.54
C GLN A 300 -25.38 7.23 -12.59
N ILE A 301 -25.74 6.28 -13.44
CA ILE A 301 -24.94 5.94 -14.62
C ILE A 301 -25.52 6.73 -15.77
N VAL A 302 -24.71 7.61 -16.35
CA VAL A 302 -25.09 8.53 -17.41
C VAL A 302 -24.22 8.25 -18.63
N ALA A 303 -24.82 8.28 -19.81
CA ALA A 303 -24.12 8.29 -21.09
C ALA A 303 -24.13 9.72 -21.64
N VAL A 304 -22.94 10.23 -21.96
CA VAL A 304 -22.78 11.56 -22.55
C VAL A 304 -21.94 11.42 -23.81
N SER A 305 -22.43 11.94 -24.91
CA SER A 305 -21.65 12.08 -26.14
C SER A 305 -21.43 13.56 -26.43
N TYR A 306 -20.26 13.90 -26.93
CA TYR A 306 -19.89 15.24 -27.29
C TYR A 306 -19.13 15.26 -28.61
N THR A 307 -19.61 16.08 -29.54
CA THR A 307 -18.90 16.44 -30.77
C THR A 307 -18.63 17.95 -30.69
N HIS A 308 -17.58 18.42 -31.36
CA HIS A 308 -17.38 19.85 -31.45
C HIS A 308 -18.57 20.48 -32.27
N LEU A 309 -19.07 21.59 -31.77
CA LEU A 309 -20.05 22.37 -32.50
C LEU A 309 -19.31 23.17 -33.59
N THR A 310 -19.37 22.76 -34.82
CA THR A 310 -19.17 23.67 -35.93
C THR A 310 -20.36 24.62 -35.93
N LEU A 311 -20.14 25.86 -35.57
CA LEU A 311 -21.11 26.92 -35.90
C LEU A 311 -21.25 26.90 -37.42
N PRO A 312 -22.47 26.84 -37.98
CA PRO A 312 -22.67 26.96 -39.41
C PRO A 312 -22.13 28.30 -39.84
N THR A 313 -21.02 28.29 -40.60
CA THR A 313 -20.36 29.48 -41.13
C THR A 313 -21.02 29.99 -42.41
N THR A 314 -22.12 29.42 -42.85
CA THR A 314 -22.88 29.92 -43.99
C THR A 314 -24.11 30.66 -43.47
N PRO A 315 -24.17 31.98 -43.64
CA PRO A 315 -25.44 32.69 -43.56
C PRO A 315 -26.34 32.13 -44.68
N TYR A 316 -27.56 31.69 -44.27
CA TYR A 316 -28.60 31.47 -45.24
C TYR A 316 -28.87 32.79 -45.96
N VAL A 317 -28.56 32.83 -47.27
CA VAL A 317 -29.01 33.90 -48.17
C VAL A 317 -30.44 33.55 -48.59
#